data_4c5f514909e9258b28d142e170bf4adf
#
_entry.id   4c5f514909e9258b28d142e170bf4adf
#
_cell.length_a   1.000
_cell.length_b   1.000
_cell.length_c   1.000
_cell.angle_alpha   90.00
_cell.angle_beta   90.00
_cell.angle_gamma   90.00
#
_symmetry.space_group_name_H-M   'P 1'
#
loop_
_entity.id
_entity.type
_entity.pdbx_description
1 polymer ?
#
loop_
_entity_poly.entity_id
_entity_poly.type
_entity_poly.pdbx_seq_one_letter_code
_entity_poly.pdbx_strand_id
1 'polypeptide(L)'
;MKKTLSLAVMVMVMAMGAGSAMAADPVAAGQITFNGQVDPATCIAKVVDGGKTSIGSDGTVTLKTVTLADMKAAATVAQNTTGLNPKDFSITVDCTGADADLKNVALYMSSADFANSDGTLANNTNITLGSGIKMANGVSIAVHEVEAAGGLTLVNMVNHSDKHELALDDTTRAGTYNLRASYVMAPGVTSDAVTSGAVTTNSIYSIVYN
;
A
#
# COMPACT_ATOMS: atom_id res chain seq x y z
N MET A 1 -1.19 25.65 79.54
CA MET A 1 -1.75 24.54 80.30
C MET A 1 -1.70 23.32 79.42
N LYS A 2 -0.95 22.36 79.91
CA LYS A 2 -0.61 21.09 79.22
C LYS A 2 -1.79 20.15 79.25
N LYS A 3 -2.10 19.46 78.15
CA LYS A 3 -2.79 18.18 78.18
C LYS A 3 -2.19 17.28 77.12
N THR A 4 -1.39 16.33 77.55
CA THR A 4 -0.92 15.17 76.83
C THR A 4 -2.05 14.17 76.65
N LEU A 5 -2.26 13.69 75.43
CA LEU A 5 -3.16 12.57 75.17
C LEU A 5 -2.29 11.43 74.60
N SER A 6 -2.17 10.36 75.37
CA SER A 6 -1.55 9.11 74.99
C SER A 6 -2.40 8.38 73.95
N LEU A 7 -1.80 8.00 72.86
CA LEU A 7 -2.46 7.13 71.87
C LEU A 7 -1.91 5.74 72.01
N ALA A 8 -2.74 4.80 72.38
CA ALA A 8 -2.45 3.38 72.47
C ALA A 8 -2.33 2.81 71.02
N VAL A 9 -1.20 2.20 70.76
CA VAL A 9 -0.94 1.46 69.52
C VAL A 9 -1.51 0.05 69.63
N MET A 10 -2.58 -0.22 68.90
CA MET A 10 -3.17 -1.54 68.77
C MET A 10 -2.59 -2.19 67.52
N VAL A 11 -1.64 -3.13 67.72
CA VAL A 11 -1.08 -3.93 66.64
C VAL A 11 -2.07 -5.05 66.33
N MET A 12 -2.82 -4.93 65.23
CA MET A 12 -3.56 -6.03 64.67
C MET A 12 -2.67 -6.75 63.63
N VAL A 13 -2.21 -7.92 63.98
CA VAL A 13 -1.61 -8.88 63.02
C VAL A 13 -2.70 -9.48 62.22
N MET A 14 -2.90 -8.97 61.00
CA MET A 14 -3.73 -9.66 59.99
C MET A 14 -2.84 -10.64 59.24
N ALA A 15 -3.07 -11.93 59.43
CA ALA A 15 -2.55 -12.97 58.60
C ALA A 15 -3.11 -12.77 57.16
N MET A 16 -2.29 -12.22 56.29
CA MET A 16 -2.60 -12.15 54.85
C MET A 16 -2.36 -13.51 54.27
N GLY A 17 -3.47 -14.23 54.00
CA GLY A 17 -3.46 -15.32 53.07
C GLY A 17 -3.04 -14.78 51.69
N ALA A 18 -1.85 -15.19 51.24
CA ALA A 18 -1.39 -14.97 49.89
C ALA A 18 -2.30 -15.78 48.91
N GLY A 19 -3.45 -15.23 48.61
CA GLY A 19 -4.21 -15.64 47.42
C GLY A 19 -3.43 -15.19 46.21
N SER A 20 -2.75 -16.08 45.51
CA SER A 20 -2.22 -15.85 44.19
C SER A 20 -3.38 -15.43 43.29
N ALA A 21 -3.56 -14.13 43.07
CA ALA A 21 -4.39 -13.66 41.98
C ALA A 21 -3.70 -14.16 40.69
N MET A 22 -4.14 -15.26 40.17
CA MET A 22 -3.86 -15.66 38.79
C MET A 22 -4.46 -14.55 37.95
N ALA A 23 -3.61 -13.63 37.45
CA ALA A 23 -3.99 -12.77 36.35
C ALA A 23 -4.35 -13.70 35.20
N ALA A 24 -5.65 -13.71 34.84
CA ALA A 24 -6.07 -14.45 33.67
C ALA A 24 -5.31 -13.89 32.47
N ASP A 25 -4.53 -14.74 31.80
CA ASP A 25 -3.88 -14.36 30.56
C ASP A 25 -4.97 -13.90 29.58
N PRO A 26 -4.78 -12.76 28.87
CA PRO A 26 -5.76 -12.29 27.93
C PRO A 26 -5.94 -13.35 26.83
N VAL A 27 -7.17 -13.80 26.64
CA VAL A 27 -7.52 -14.84 25.66
C VAL A 27 -7.31 -14.35 24.24
N ALA A 28 -7.22 -13.03 24.03
CA ALA A 28 -6.85 -12.36 22.79
C ALA A 28 -6.31 -10.97 23.11
N ALA A 29 -5.20 -10.62 22.49
CA ALA A 29 -4.65 -9.28 22.50
C ALA A 29 -4.33 -8.89 21.05
N GLY A 30 -4.65 -7.66 20.68
CA GLY A 30 -4.38 -7.12 19.34
C GLY A 30 -4.02 -5.65 19.43
N GLN A 31 -3.22 -5.20 18.49
CA GLN A 31 -2.91 -3.79 18.31
C GLN A 31 -3.81 -3.24 17.20
N ILE A 32 -4.45 -2.11 17.47
CA ILE A 32 -5.18 -1.35 16.46
C ILE A 32 -4.37 -0.07 16.22
N THR A 33 -3.91 0.13 14.99
CA THR A 33 -3.22 1.35 14.60
C THR A 33 -4.23 2.28 13.94
N PHE A 34 -4.37 3.49 14.49
CA PHE A 34 -5.18 4.55 13.90
C PHE A 34 -4.24 5.55 13.24
N ASN A 35 -4.30 5.65 11.92
CA ASN A 35 -3.62 6.68 11.16
C ASN A 35 -4.67 7.68 10.71
N GLY A 36 -4.48 8.95 11.02
CA GLY A 36 -5.34 10.05 10.60
C GLY A 36 -4.49 11.25 10.25
N GLN A 37 -4.87 11.94 9.20
CA GLN A 37 -4.30 13.22 8.81
C GLN A 37 -5.44 14.25 8.80
N VAL A 38 -5.19 15.42 9.37
CA VAL A 38 -6.09 16.58 9.24
C VAL A 38 -5.37 17.53 8.29
N ASP A 39 -5.91 17.66 7.08
CA ASP A 39 -5.37 18.55 6.06
C ASP A 39 -6.40 19.66 5.78
N PRO A 40 -6.00 20.95 5.73
CA PRO A 40 -6.90 22.04 5.37
C PRO A 40 -7.35 22.00 3.90
N ALA A 41 -6.63 21.27 3.06
CA ALA A 41 -6.97 21.09 1.65
C ALA A 41 -7.44 19.66 1.41
N THR A 42 -8.63 19.48 0.86
CA THR A 42 -9.22 18.16 0.67
C THR A 42 -9.28 17.82 -0.81
N CYS A 43 -8.20 17.21 -1.33
CA CYS A 43 -8.31 16.45 -2.56
C CYS A 43 -8.80 15.03 -2.25
N ILE A 44 -9.72 14.55 -3.07
CA ILE A 44 -10.23 13.17 -2.99
C ILE A 44 -9.60 12.39 -4.14
N ALA A 45 -8.90 11.31 -3.82
CA ALA A 45 -8.34 10.42 -4.83
C ALA A 45 -9.11 9.10 -4.90
N LYS A 46 -9.31 8.55 -6.10
CA LYS A 46 -9.99 7.28 -6.33
C LYS A 46 -9.29 6.48 -7.42
N VAL A 47 -9.21 5.17 -7.20
CA VAL A 47 -8.69 4.24 -8.21
C VAL A 47 -9.81 3.85 -9.16
N VAL A 48 -9.53 3.88 -10.47
CA VAL A 48 -10.47 3.48 -11.54
C VAL A 48 -9.86 2.34 -12.34
N ASP A 49 -10.52 1.18 -12.35
CA ASP A 49 -10.13 0.02 -13.14
C ASP A 49 -11.27 -0.41 -14.07
N GLY A 50 -11.05 -0.37 -15.39
CA GLY A 50 -12.03 -0.78 -16.39
C GLY A 50 -13.38 -0.06 -16.30
N GLY A 51 -13.37 1.21 -15.92
CA GLY A 51 -14.58 2.03 -15.74
C GLY A 51 -15.27 1.84 -14.38
N LYS A 52 -14.73 1.00 -13.50
CA LYS A 52 -15.18 0.86 -12.11
C LYS A 52 -14.35 1.75 -11.21
N THR A 53 -15.01 2.67 -10.55
CA THR A 53 -14.38 3.56 -9.55
C THR A 53 -14.45 2.92 -8.18
N SER A 54 -13.34 2.97 -7.44
CA SER A 54 -13.30 2.49 -6.06
C SER A 54 -14.25 3.26 -5.14
N ILE A 55 -14.67 2.60 -4.08
CA ILE A 55 -15.37 3.25 -2.97
C ILE A 55 -14.28 3.69 -1.98
N GLY A 56 -14.09 5.01 -1.86
CA GLY A 56 -12.97 5.57 -1.09
C GLY A 56 -11.66 5.61 -1.87
N SER A 57 -10.54 5.73 -1.18
CA SER A 57 -9.19 5.83 -1.76
C SER A 57 -8.58 4.50 -2.18
N ASP A 58 -9.04 3.39 -1.63
CA ASP A 58 -8.49 2.07 -1.93
C ASP A 58 -9.05 1.49 -3.21
N GLY A 59 -8.25 0.76 -3.96
CA GLY A 59 -8.67 0.13 -5.21
C GLY A 59 -7.98 -1.20 -5.47
N THR A 60 -8.57 -1.98 -6.36
CA THR A 60 -8.01 -3.25 -6.83
C THR A 60 -7.90 -3.23 -8.34
N VAL A 61 -6.73 -3.54 -8.86
CA VAL A 61 -6.45 -3.69 -10.29
C VAL A 61 -6.27 -5.17 -10.59
N THR A 62 -7.13 -5.70 -11.48
CA THR A 62 -7.10 -7.13 -11.83
C THR A 62 -6.48 -7.32 -13.22
N LEU A 63 -5.33 -7.98 -13.28
CA LEU A 63 -4.65 -8.30 -14.52
C LEU A 63 -5.20 -9.59 -15.11
N LYS A 64 -5.14 -9.71 -16.46
CA LYS A 64 -5.47 -10.96 -17.15
C LYS A 64 -4.40 -12.01 -16.90
N THR A 65 -4.82 -13.27 -16.86
CA THR A 65 -3.89 -14.40 -16.70
C THR A 65 -2.84 -14.42 -17.81
N VAL A 66 -1.61 -14.72 -17.44
CA VAL A 66 -0.47 -14.96 -18.35
C VAL A 66 -0.09 -16.44 -18.28
N THR A 67 0.39 -17.01 -19.38
CA THR A 67 0.85 -18.40 -19.37
C THR A 67 2.24 -18.51 -18.73
N LEU A 68 2.56 -19.69 -18.18
CA LEU A 68 3.90 -19.94 -17.64
C LEU A 68 4.97 -19.84 -18.74
N ALA A 69 4.65 -20.25 -19.96
CA ALA A 69 5.58 -20.17 -21.07
C ALA A 69 5.92 -18.72 -21.43
N ASP A 70 4.91 -17.84 -21.50
CA ASP A 70 5.10 -16.42 -21.75
C ASP A 70 5.90 -15.77 -20.61
N MET A 71 5.59 -16.11 -19.34
CA MET A 71 6.33 -15.58 -18.19
C MET A 71 7.79 -16.00 -18.19
N LYS A 72 8.12 -17.23 -18.60
CA LYS A 72 9.51 -17.69 -18.75
C LYS A 72 10.26 -16.99 -19.87
N ALA A 73 9.55 -16.49 -20.87
CA ALA A 73 10.09 -15.70 -21.97
C ALA A 73 10.08 -14.20 -21.71
N ALA A 74 9.47 -13.77 -20.60
CA ALA A 74 9.35 -12.36 -20.26
C ALA A 74 10.71 -11.71 -19.99
N ALA A 75 10.83 -10.45 -20.36
CA ALA A 75 11.95 -9.63 -19.96
C ALA A 75 11.79 -9.17 -18.50
N THR A 76 12.86 -8.72 -17.90
CA THR A 76 12.85 -7.91 -16.69
C THR A 76 12.24 -6.53 -17.01
N VAL A 77 11.95 -5.75 -15.97
CA VAL A 77 11.38 -4.41 -16.16
C VAL A 77 12.29 -3.50 -16.98
N ALA A 78 11.66 -2.61 -17.79
CA ALA A 78 12.32 -1.50 -18.43
C ALA A 78 11.57 -0.19 -18.13
N GLN A 79 12.28 0.93 -18.17
CA GLN A 79 11.73 2.26 -17.82
C GLN A 79 10.58 2.71 -18.74
N ASN A 80 10.65 2.33 -20.00
CA ASN A 80 9.76 2.82 -21.05
C ASN A 80 9.02 1.72 -21.83
N THR A 81 8.97 0.51 -21.29
CA THR A 81 8.35 -0.63 -21.96
C THR A 81 7.54 -1.45 -20.97
N THR A 82 6.29 -1.72 -21.30
CA THR A 82 5.44 -2.59 -20.47
C THR A 82 5.87 -4.06 -20.56
N GLY A 83 5.59 -4.80 -19.50
CA GLY A 83 5.67 -6.26 -19.50
C GLY A 83 4.47 -6.92 -20.18
N LEU A 84 4.20 -8.17 -19.78
CA LEU A 84 3.13 -8.98 -20.33
C LEU A 84 1.74 -8.59 -19.81
N ASN A 85 0.74 -8.80 -20.65
CA ASN A 85 -0.68 -8.55 -20.35
C ASN A 85 -0.94 -7.19 -19.65
N PRO A 86 -0.50 -6.08 -20.28
CA PRO A 86 -0.65 -4.76 -19.69
C PRO A 86 -2.12 -4.44 -19.44
N LYS A 87 -2.39 -3.81 -18.31
CA LYS A 87 -3.71 -3.40 -17.88
C LYS A 87 -3.67 -1.93 -17.49
N ASP A 88 -4.45 -1.12 -18.19
CA ASP A 88 -4.60 0.29 -17.87
C ASP A 88 -5.57 0.47 -16.70
N PHE A 89 -5.20 1.36 -15.81
CA PHE A 89 -6.01 1.88 -14.71
C PHE A 89 -5.64 3.34 -14.47
N SER A 90 -6.39 4.03 -13.62
CA SER A 90 -6.06 5.41 -13.31
C SER A 90 -6.32 5.75 -11.84
N ILE A 91 -5.69 6.82 -11.39
CA ILE A 91 -6.01 7.47 -10.12
C ILE A 91 -6.56 8.85 -10.47
N THR A 92 -7.86 9.06 -10.23
CA THR A 92 -8.50 10.37 -10.40
C THR A 92 -8.36 11.17 -9.11
N VAL A 93 -8.06 12.45 -9.25
CA VAL A 93 -7.91 13.38 -8.14
C VAL A 93 -8.90 14.52 -8.33
N ASP A 94 -9.71 14.79 -7.33
CA ASP A 94 -10.67 15.89 -7.29
C ASP A 94 -10.30 16.80 -6.12
N CYS A 95 -9.91 18.02 -6.44
CA CYS A 95 -9.47 19.04 -5.50
C CYS A 95 -10.45 20.22 -5.42
N THR A 96 -11.73 20.03 -5.73
CA THR A 96 -12.74 21.10 -5.68
C THR A 96 -12.89 21.73 -4.29
N GLY A 97 -12.59 20.97 -3.23
CA GLY A 97 -12.60 21.45 -1.85
C GLY A 97 -11.30 22.09 -1.37
N ALA A 98 -10.24 22.05 -2.18
CA ALA A 98 -8.93 22.57 -1.81
C ALA A 98 -8.80 24.08 -2.09
N ASP A 99 -7.68 24.67 -1.62
CA ASP A 99 -7.34 26.07 -1.85
C ASP A 99 -7.39 26.43 -3.35
N ALA A 100 -7.97 27.58 -3.69
CA ALA A 100 -8.12 28.03 -5.06
C ALA A 100 -6.78 28.22 -5.81
N ASP A 101 -5.71 28.48 -5.08
CA ASP A 101 -4.37 28.67 -5.64
C ASP A 101 -3.62 27.37 -5.94
N LEU A 102 -4.16 26.21 -5.49
CA LEU A 102 -3.58 24.91 -5.79
C LEU A 102 -3.72 24.60 -7.29
N LYS A 103 -2.60 24.49 -7.99
CA LYS A 103 -2.53 24.23 -9.45
C LYS A 103 -1.99 22.85 -9.79
N ASN A 104 -1.16 22.31 -8.92
CA ASN A 104 -0.47 21.05 -9.17
C ASN A 104 -0.54 20.14 -7.94
N VAL A 105 -0.59 18.85 -8.20
CA VAL A 105 -0.43 17.81 -7.21
C VAL A 105 0.63 16.82 -7.66
N ALA A 106 1.19 16.07 -6.74
CA ALA A 106 2.14 15.03 -7.05
C ALA A 106 1.68 13.69 -6.48
N LEU A 107 1.75 12.64 -7.29
CA LEU A 107 1.56 11.26 -6.89
C LEU A 107 2.92 10.68 -6.48
N TYR A 108 2.92 10.02 -5.35
CA TYR A 108 3.99 9.11 -4.91
C TYR A 108 3.40 7.73 -4.69
N MET A 109 4.13 6.71 -5.10
CA MET A 109 3.76 5.31 -4.83
C MET A 109 4.92 4.59 -4.15
N SER A 110 4.61 3.66 -3.26
CA SER A 110 5.63 2.83 -2.60
C SER A 110 5.03 1.54 -2.04
N SER A 111 5.89 0.58 -1.77
CA SER A 111 5.53 -0.60 -1.01
C SER A 111 6.67 -0.95 -0.05
N ALA A 112 6.38 -0.95 1.25
CA ALA A 112 7.39 -1.28 2.26
C ALA A 112 7.77 -2.77 2.21
N ASP A 113 6.79 -3.63 1.87
CA ASP A 113 6.96 -5.07 1.96
C ASP A 113 7.28 -5.73 0.61
N PHE A 114 6.88 -5.09 -0.51
CA PHE A 114 6.94 -5.72 -1.84
C PHE A 114 7.74 -4.95 -2.88
N ALA A 115 8.36 -3.82 -2.54
CA ALA A 115 9.21 -3.12 -3.49
C ALA A 115 10.50 -3.90 -3.76
N ASN A 116 10.74 -4.23 -5.01
CA ASN A 116 12.03 -4.74 -5.48
C ASN A 116 13.01 -3.59 -5.75
N SER A 117 14.30 -3.88 -5.71
CA SER A 117 15.36 -2.89 -5.97
C SER A 117 15.31 -2.25 -7.36
N ASP A 118 14.61 -2.87 -8.31
CA ASP A 118 14.39 -2.36 -9.68
C ASP A 118 13.12 -1.50 -9.81
N GLY A 119 12.44 -1.21 -8.70
CA GLY A 119 11.22 -0.40 -8.66
C GLY A 119 9.93 -1.17 -8.89
N THR A 120 9.97 -2.45 -9.15
CA THR A 120 8.78 -3.30 -9.32
C THR A 120 8.21 -3.78 -7.99
N LEU A 121 7.03 -4.40 -8.03
CA LEU A 121 6.37 -5.04 -6.89
C LEU A 121 6.56 -6.55 -6.94
N ALA A 122 7.16 -7.13 -5.92
CA ALA A 122 7.26 -8.56 -5.74
C ALA A 122 5.89 -9.20 -5.53
N ASN A 123 5.74 -10.46 -5.94
CA ASN A 123 4.57 -11.25 -5.57
C ASN A 123 4.58 -11.58 -4.07
N ASN A 124 3.44 -11.42 -3.40
CA ASN A 124 3.29 -11.84 -2.02
C ASN A 124 3.16 -13.36 -1.93
N THR A 125 4.27 -14.04 -1.67
CA THR A 125 4.32 -15.50 -1.56
C THR A 125 3.98 -16.01 -0.16
N ASN A 126 3.75 -15.14 0.82
CA ASN A 126 3.51 -15.48 2.23
C ASN A 126 2.04 -15.68 2.57
N ILE A 127 1.13 -15.50 1.60
CA ILE A 127 -0.30 -15.71 1.83
C ILE A 127 -0.74 -17.07 1.29
N THR A 128 -1.80 -17.62 1.87
CA THR A 128 -2.47 -18.82 1.40
C THR A 128 -3.83 -18.45 0.82
N LEU A 129 -3.99 -18.67 -0.48
CA LEU A 129 -5.26 -18.45 -1.18
C LEU A 129 -5.99 -19.77 -1.35
N GLY A 130 -6.94 -20.05 -0.47
CA GLY A 130 -7.79 -21.22 -0.60
C GLY A 130 -7.04 -22.55 -0.70
N SER A 131 -7.78 -23.66 -0.76
CA SER A 131 -7.19 -24.99 -0.83
C SER A 131 -6.59 -25.27 -2.21
N GLY A 132 -5.30 -25.54 -2.26
CA GLY A 132 -4.59 -25.96 -3.48
C GLY A 132 -4.06 -24.84 -4.39
N ILE A 133 -4.32 -23.56 -4.09
CA ILE A 133 -3.76 -22.45 -4.87
C ILE A 133 -2.37 -22.13 -4.34
N LYS A 134 -1.37 -22.29 -5.19
CA LYS A 134 0.02 -21.90 -4.93
C LYS A 134 0.27 -20.48 -5.42
N MET A 135 1.18 -19.78 -4.78
CA MET A 135 1.69 -18.50 -5.27
C MET A 135 2.74 -18.74 -6.35
N ALA A 136 2.73 -17.89 -7.39
CA ALA A 136 3.78 -17.90 -8.41
C ALA A 136 5.10 -17.43 -7.83
N ASN A 137 6.20 -18.03 -8.24
CA ASN A 137 7.54 -17.56 -7.90
C ASN A 137 8.21 -16.91 -9.14
N GLY A 138 9.10 -15.95 -8.90
CA GLY A 138 9.86 -15.30 -9.95
C GLY A 138 9.06 -14.32 -10.82
N VAL A 139 7.89 -13.88 -10.36
CA VAL A 139 7.01 -12.93 -11.05
C VAL A 139 6.90 -11.66 -10.23
N SER A 140 6.97 -10.51 -10.89
CA SER A 140 6.76 -9.18 -10.33
C SER A 140 5.74 -8.40 -11.16
N ILE A 141 5.21 -7.33 -10.58
CA ILE A 141 4.35 -6.36 -11.25
C ILE A 141 5.12 -5.05 -11.44
N ALA A 142 5.21 -4.60 -12.68
CA ALA A 142 5.67 -3.25 -13.01
C ALA A 142 4.46 -2.33 -13.19
N VAL A 143 4.56 -1.11 -12.68
CA VAL A 143 3.58 -0.05 -12.90
C VAL A 143 4.28 1.08 -13.65
N HIS A 144 3.70 1.53 -14.75
CA HIS A 144 4.18 2.66 -15.53
C HIS A 144 3.13 3.78 -15.51
N GLU A 145 3.58 5.01 -15.43
CA GLU A 145 2.78 6.15 -15.80
C GLU A 145 2.69 6.21 -17.33
N VAL A 146 1.49 6.49 -17.84
CA VAL A 146 1.21 6.68 -19.27
C VAL A 146 1.08 8.18 -19.51
N GLU A 147 2.08 8.75 -20.13
CA GLU A 147 2.11 10.17 -20.46
C GLU A 147 1.13 10.53 -21.59
N ALA A 148 0.69 11.78 -21.64
CA ALA A 148 -0.26 12.26 -22.66
C ALA A 148 0.25 12.06 -24.09
N ALA A 149 1.56 12.10 -24.32
CA ALA A 149 2.20 11.82 -25.60
C ALA A 149 2.36 10.32 -25.91
N GLY A 150 1.89 9.42 -25.02
CA GLY A 150 2.03 7.97 -25.16
C GLY A 150 3.36 7.43 -24.66
N GLY A 151 4.19 8.25 -24.02
CA GLY A 151 5.39 7.82 -23.31
C GLY A 151 5.03 6.97 -22.10
N LEU A 152 6.00 6.19 -21.65
CA LEU A 152 5.89 5.36 -20.45
C LEU A 152 7.05 5.67 -19.53
N THR A 153 6.75 5.89 -18.27
CA THR A 153 7.75 6.06 -17.22
C THR A 153 7.47 5.09 -16.09
N LEU A 154 8.46 4.26 -15.73
CA LEU A 154 8.32 3.32 -14.62
C LEU A 154 8.11 4.08 -13.32
N VAL A 155 7.04 3.74 -12.61
CA VAL A 155 6.78 4.23 -11.25
C VAL A 155 7.62 3.40 -10.28
N ASN A 156 8.60 4.02 -9.66
CA ASN A 156 9.51 3.34 -8.74
C ASN A 156 8.87 3.17 -7.36
N MET A 157 8.63 1.92 -6.95
CA MET A 157 7.99 1.59 -5.67
C MET A 157 8.94 1.64 -4.47
N VAL A 158 10.22 2.00 -4.67
CA VAL A 158 11.21 2.07 -3.60
C VAL A 158 11.16 3.45 -2.92
N ASN A 159 11.04 3.43 -1.59
CA ASN A 159 11.27 4.59 -0.72
C ASN A 159 10.39 5.84 -0.93
N HIS A 160 9.25 5.72 -1.60
CA HIS A 160 8.31 6.86 -1.75
C HIS A 160 9.02 8.14 -2.26
N SER A 161 9.98 8.00 -3.17
CA SER A 161 10.83 9.09 -3.64
C SER A 161 10.57 9.52 -5.08
N ASP A 162 9.82 8.71 -5.82
CA ASP A 162 9.51 8.96 -7.23
C ASP A 162 8.29 9.87 -7.34
N LYS A 163 8.49 11.06 -7.87
CA LYS A 163 7.49 12.13 -7.93
C LYS A 163 6.89 12.22 -9.32
N HIS A 164 5.59 11.98 -9.42
CA HIS A 164 4.81 12.14 -10.65
C HIS A 164 3.92 13.37 -10.54
N GLU A 165 4.20 14.41 -11.30
CA GLU A 165 3.48 15.69 -11.24
C GLU A 165 2.24 15.66 -12.13
N LEU A 166 1.15 16.27 -11.64
CA LEU A 166 -0.10 16.44 -12.38
C LEU A 166 -0.60 17.87 -12.22
N ALA A 167 -0.78 18.54 -13.36
CA ALA A 167 -1.49 19.81 -13.39
C ALA A 167 -2.98 19.57 -13.28
N LEU A 168 -3.64 20.28 -12.38
CA LEU A 168 -5.09 20.26 -12.25
C LEU A 168 -5.74 21.12 -13.34
N ASP A 169 -6.87 20.69 -13.83
CA ASP A 169 -7.70 21.51 -14.73
C ASP A 169 -8.19 22.75 -13.99
N ASP A 170 -7.99 23.92 -14.57
CA ASP A 170 -8.30 25.21 -13.94
C ASP A 170 -9.78 25.41 -13.60
N THR A 171 -10.67 24.73 -14.31
CA THR A 171 -12.13 24.86 -14.14
C THR A 171 -12.70 23.82 -13.20
N THR A 172 -12.35 22.55 -13.43
CA THR A 172 -12.89 21.42 -12.65
C THR A 172 -12.07 21.13 -11.41
N ARG A 173 -10.84 21.65 -11.33
CA ARG A 173 -9.87 21.40 -10.26
C ARG A 173 -9.60 19.91 -10.03
N ALA A 174 -9.66 19.16 -11.11
CA ALA A 174 -9.47 17.73 -11.11
C ALA A 174 -8.35 17.33 -12.06
N GLY A 175 -7.85 16.12 -11.89
CA GLY A 175 -6.84 15.54 -12.76
C GLY A 175 -6.85 14.02 -12.70
N THR A 176 -6.08 13.39 -13.58
CA THR A 176 -6.04 11.94 -13.69
C THR A 176 -4.63 11.47 -14.00
N TYR A 177 -4.09 10.64 -13.12
CA TYR A 177 -2.89 9.86 -13.42
C TYR A 177 -3.30 8.62 -14.19
N ASN A 178 -2.82 8.48 -15.42
CA ASN A 178 -3.01 7.29 -16.22
C ASN A 178 -1.86 6.32 -15.94
N LEU A 179 -2.19 5.12 -15.52
CA LEU A 179 -1.24 4.12 -15.07
C LEU A 179 -1.46 2.80 -15.81
N ARG A 180 -0.39 2.02 -15.92
CA ARG A 180 -0.41 0.72 -16.58
C ARG A 180 0.35 -0.30 -15.76
N ALA A 181 -0.33 -1.34 -15.29
CA ALA A 181 0.28 -2.48 -14.61
C ALA A 181 0.55 -3.61 -15.59
N SER A 182 1.64 -4.35 -15.42
CA SER A 182 2.01 -5.49 -16.27
C SER A 182 2.86 -6.49 -15.51
N TYR A 183 2.87 -7.75 -15.98
CA TYR A 183 3.76 -8.76 -15.43
C TYR A 183 5.16 -8.64 -16.02
N VAL A 184 6.15 -8.78 -15.16
CA VAL A 184 7.57 -8.85 -15.54
C VAL A 184 8.26 -9.98 -14.76
N MET A 185 9.39 -10.44 -15.24
CA MET A 185 10.21 -11.37 -14.48
C MET A 185 10.84 -10.63 -13.29
N ALA A 186 10.84 -11.26 -12.13
CA ALA A 186 11.42 -10.67 -10.93
C ALA A 186 12.94 -10.47 -11.08
N PRO A 187 13.54 -9.45 -10.49
CA PRO A 187 14.97 -9.17 -10.62
C PRO A 187 15.81 -10.33 -10.08
N GLY A 188 16.85 -10.69 -10.82
CA GLY A 188 17.79 -11.76 -10.47
C GLY A 188 17.24 -13.19 -10.59
N VAL A 189 16.02 -13.36 -11.10
CA VAL A 189 15.40 -14.68 -11.29
C VAL A 189 15.70 -15.17 -12.71
N THR A 190 16.02 -16.46 -12.85
CA THR A 190 16.15 -17.12 -14.14
C THR A 190 14.80 -17.68 -14.60
N SER A 191 14.61 -17.84 -15.90
CA SER A 191 13.37 -18.38 -16.48
C SER A 191 12.96 -19.74 -15.91
N ASP A 192 13.94 -20.59 -15.57
CA ASP A 192 13.68 -21.92 -15.01
C ASP A 192 13.13 -21.88 -13.57
N ALA A 193 13.43 -20.83 -12.82
CA ALA A 193 12.94 -20.63 -11.47
C ALA A 193 11.52 -20.03 -11.41
N VAL A 194 10.98 -19.58 -12.56
CA VAL A 194 9.60 -19.08 -12.65
C VAL A 194 8.61 -20.23 -12.55
N THR A 195 7.66 -20.12 -11.63
CA THR A 195 6.60 -21.14 -11.42
C THR A 195 5.21 -20.55 -11.64
N SER A 196 4.27 -21.42 -12.03
CA SER A 196 2.85 -21.05 -12.09
C SER A 196 2.25 -20.89 -10.72
N GLY A 197 1.26 -20.00 -10.62
CA GLY A 197 0.53 -19.76 -9.38
C GLY A 197 -0.21 -18.42 -9.40
N ALA A 198 -0.79 -18.06 -8.28
CA ALA A 198 -1.43 -16.77 -8.11
C ALA A 198 -0.39 -15.66 -7.94
N VAL A 199 -0.72 -14.48 -8.41
CA VAL A 199 0.07 -13.26 -8.22
C VAL A 199 -0.80 -12.25 -7.52
N THR A 200 -0.33 -11.75 -6.38
CA THR A 200 -0.95 -10.63 -5.65
C THR A 200 0.13 -9.80 -4.99
N THR A 201 -0.05 -8.51 -4.97
CA THR A 201 0.86 -7.56 -4.34
C THR A 201 0.08 -6.33 -3.92
N ASN A 202 0.67 -5.43 -3.18
CA ASN A 202 0.08 -4.15 -2.86
C ASN A 202 1.12 -3.02 -2.85
N SER A 203 0.62 -1.83 -3.05
CA SER A 203 1.36 -0.58 -2.83
C SER A 203 0.44 0.43 -2.16
N ILE A 204 1.03 1.39 -1.50
CA ILE A 204 0.34 2.60 -1.05
C ILE A 204 0.61 3.71 -2.06
N TYR A 205 -0.32 4.62 -2.19
CA TYR A 205 -0.10 5.88 -2.91
C TYR A 205 -0.47 7.06 -2.01
N SER A 206 0.13 8.20 -2.28
CA SER A 206 -0.24 9.46 -1.66
C SER A 206 -0.26 10.58 -2.70
N ILE A 207 -1.20 11.50 -2.55
CA ILE A 207 -1.28 12.73 -3.30
C ILE A 207 -0.79 13.87 -2.41
N VAL A 208 0.21 14.59 -2.88
CA VAL A 208 0.83 15.69 -2.14
C VAL A 208 0.64 16.98 -2.94
N TYR A 209 0.35 18.06 -2.24
CA TYR A 209 0.24 19.40 -2.83
C TYR A 209 1.63 19.96 -3.17
N ASN A 210 1.70 20.69 -4.26
CA ASN A 210 2.92 21.33 -4.77
C ASN A 210 2.77 22.84 -4.75
#